data_28820d96be0e39fa276f2a51bf76203d
#
_entry.id   28820d96be0e39fa276f2a51bf76203d
#
_cell.length_a   1.000
_cell.length_b   1.000
_cell.length_c   1.000
_cell.angle_alpha   90.00
_cell.angle_beta   90.00
_cell.angle_gamma   90.00
#
_symmetry.space_group_name_H-M   'P 1'
#
loop_
_entity.id
_entity.type
_entity.pdbx_description
1 polymer ?
#
loop_
_entity_poly.entity_id
_entity_poly.type
_entity_poly.pdbx_seq_one_letter_code
_entity_poly.pdbx_strand_id
1 'polypeptide(L)'
;MMLACGGFEAVLWHVAWLPRTMTAVYQATCTAPVNIAVIKYWGKRDTQLILPTNDSLSVTLDQDHLRTVTTARADASFGTTEDLGSRHDKLWLNGSEESIKPGGRLEACLTELRRLRADREERDTSLPPLSRWGLRLCSENNFPTAAGLASSASGFAALAITVAELYGLSSILSRSQLSMIARRGSGSACRSVFGGFVAWNMGTADDGTDSLAVPVANREHWPDLHVLICVVNDGKKGTSSTSGMQKTVETSPLLQHRIRHVVPERMRAMTEAIAARDFGAFARVTMADS
;
A
#
# COMPACT_ATOMS: atom_id res chain seq x y z
N MET A 1 -17.10 -8.25 -28.99
CA MET A 1 -16.11 -9.14 -28.38
C MET A 1 -14.98 -8.23 -27.88
N MET A 2 -15.15 -7.69 -26.66
CA MET A 2 -14.19 -6.80 -26.03
C MET A 2 -13.32 -7.64 -25.09
N LEU A 3 -12.04 -7.69 -25.39
CA LEU A 3 -11.00 -8.25 -24.52
C LEU A 3 -10.81 -7.27 -23.35
N ALA A 4 -11.26 -7.67 -22.17
CA ALA A 4 -10.93 -6.96 -20.94
C ALA A 4 -9.49 -7.31 -20.53
N CYS A 5 -8.53 -6.53 -21.02
CA CYS A 5 -7.19 -6.49 -20.42
C CYS A 5 -7.34 -5.85 -19.04
N GLY A 6 -7.01 -6.58 -17.95
CA GLY A 6 -6.85 -6.05 -16.60
C GLY A 6 -5.68 -5.09 -16.52
N GLY A 7 -5.83 -3.92 -17.10
CA GLY A 7 -4.95 -2.78 -17.01
C GLY A 7 -5.56 -1.78 -16.04
N PHE A 8 -4.73 -1.04 -15.33
CA PHE A 8 -5.15 0.21 -14.73
C PHE A 8 -6.00 0.99 -15.74
N GLU A 9 -7.24 1.33 -15.40
CA GLU A 9 -7.92 2.39 -16.10
C GLU A 9 -7.07 3.65 -15.90
N ALA A 10 -6.35 4.03 -16.96
CA ALA A 10 -5.66 5.30 -17.02
C ALA A 10 -6.73 6.39 -16.87
N VAL A 11 -6.67 7.11 -15.77
CA VAL A 11 -7.46 8.32 -15.60
C VAL A 11 -7.09 9.26 -16.74
N LEU A 12 -8.04 9.54 -17.61
CA LEU A 12 -7.89 10.48 -18.70
C LEU A 12 -7.47 11.84 -18.16
N TRP A 13 -6.27 12.29 -18.53
CA TRP A 13 -5.79 13.63 -18.27
C TRP A 13 -6.68 14.63 -19.01
N HIS A 14 -7.60 15.29 -18.31
CA HIS A 14 -8.22 16.51 -18.82
C HIS A 14 -7.30 17.68 -18.51
N VAL A 15 -6.35 17.94 -19.40
CA VAL A 15 -5.70 19.25 -19.47
C VAL A 15 -6.67 20.17 -20.21
N ALA A 16 -7.55 20.81 -19.44
CA ALA A 16 -8.37 21.87 -19.98
C ALA A 16 -7.47 23.12 -20.16
N TRP A 17 -7.15 23.48 -21.38
CA TRP A 17 -6.61 24.78 -21.74
C TRP A 17 -7.69 25.85 -21.48
N LEU A 18 -7.58 26.58 -20.39
CA LEU A 18 -8.39 27.76 -20.11
C LEU A 18 -7.53 29.04 -20.19
N PRO A 19 -8.11 30.19 -20.58
CA PRO A 19 -7.32 31.40 -20.82
C PRO A 19 -6.68 31.91 -19.52
N ARG A 20 -5.52 32.40 -19.63
CA ARG A 20 -4.47 33.08 -18.86
C ARG A 20 -4.66 33.50 -17.37
N THR A 21 -5.70 33.06 -16.65
CA THR A 21 -5.92 33.37 -15.22
C THR A 21 -6.32 32.17 -14.34
N MET A 22 -6.37 30.96 -14.89
CA MET A 22 -6.65 29.77 -14.08
C MET A 22 -5.34 29.03 -13.75
N THR A 23 -5.01 28.95 -12.48
CA THR A 23 -3.96 28.09 -11.96
C THR A 23 -4.25 26.65 -12.38
N ALA A 24 -3.32 26.02 -13.09
CA ALA A 24 -3.47 24.63 -13.48
C ALA A 24 -3.61 23.75 -12.24
N VAL A 25 -4.69 22.98 -12.17
CA VAL A 25 -4.93 22.04 -11.07
C VAL A 25 -4.52 20.65 -11.51
N TYR A 26 -3.64 20.05 -10.74
CA TYR A 26 -3.18 18.69 -10.96
C TYR A 26 -3.91 17.72 -10.03
N GLN A 27 -4.51 16.69 -10.59
CA GLN A 27 -5.31 15.71 -9.85
C GLN A 27 -5.10 14.31 -10.40
N ALA A 28 -5.07 13.33 -9.50
CA ALA A 28 -5.12 11.91 -9.83
C ALA A 28 -6.07 11.19 -8.89
N THR A 29 -6.71 10.12 -9.38
CA THR A 29 -7.55 9.23 -8.58
C THR A 29 -7.17 7.80 -8.90
N CYS A 30 -6.82 7.03 -7.88
CA CYS A 30 -6.49 5.63 -8.01
C CYS A 30 -7.20 4.80 -6.93
N THR A 31 -7.27 3.51 -7.18
CA THR A 31 -7.84 2.55 -6.24
C THR A 31 -6.79 1.51 -5.85
N ALA A 32 -6.94 0.92 -4.67
CA ALA A 32 -6.17 -0.24 -4.27
C ALA A 32 -7.05 -1.26 -3.54
N PRO A 33 -6.84 -2.55 -3.81
CA PRO A 33 -7.61 -3.62 -3.22
C PRO A 33 -7.17 -3.93 -1.79
N VAL A 34 -8.02 -4.63 -1.07
CA VAL A 34 -7.66 -5.29 0.19
C VAL A 34 -6.83 -6.55 -0.10
N ASN A 35 -5.90 -6.89 0.78
CA ASN A 35 -5.22 -8.19 0.74
C ASN A 35 -5.39 -8.94 2.06
N ILE A 36 -5.43 -10.28 1.99
CA ILE A 36 -5.52 -11.16 3.15
C ILE A 36 -4.27 -12.06 3.16
N ALA A 37 -3.47 -11.95 4.23
CA ALA A 37 -2.28 -12.77 4.38
C ALA A 37 -2.66 -14.23 4.67
N VAL A 38 -2.09 -15.15 3.91
CA VAL A 38 -2.15 -16.62 4.11
C VAL A 38 -0.88 -17.13 4.77
N ILE A 39 0.25 -16.47 4.59
CA ILE A 39 1.43 -16.53 5.48
C ILE A 39 1.56 -15.17 6.13
N LYS A 40 1.41 -15.14 7.47
CA LYS A 40 1.22 -13.89 8.22
C LYS A 40 2.51 -13.07 8.34
N TYR A 41 2.38 -11.78 8.07
CA TYR A 41 3.31 -10.77 8.52
C TYR A 41 3.09 -10.50 10.02
N TRP A 42 4.12 -10.78 10.83
CA TRP A 42 4.05 -10.49 12.24
C TRP A 42 5.43 -10.16 12.79
N GLY A 43 5.58 -8.93 13.30
CA GLY A 43 6.85 -8.40 13.81
C GLY A 43 7.58 -7.50 12.82
N LYS A 44 8.32 -6.54 13.39
CA LYS A 44 9.18 -5.63 12.66
C LYS A 44 10.58 -5.67 13.24
N ARG A 45 11.61 -5.82 12.37
CA ARG A 45 13.02 -5.65 12.73
C ARG A 45 13.44 -4.17 12.73
N ASP A 46 12.73 -3.33 11.97
CA ASP A 46 12.84 -1.88 11.97
C ASP A 46 11.44 -1.25 11.94
N THR A 47 11.18 -0.35 12.89
CA THR A 47 9.86 0.31 13.04
C THR A 47 9.73 1.61 12.26
N GLN A 48 10.83 2.24 11.84
CA GLN A 48 10.83 3.46 11.05
C GLN A 48 10.67 3.14 9.57
N LEU A 49 11.45 2.18 9.09
CA LEU A 49 11.38 1.70 7.71
C LEU A 49 10.29 0.64 7.50
N ILE A 50 9.65 0.19 8.58
CA ILE A 50 8.63 -0.87 8.58
C ILE A 50 9.18 -2.15 7.93
N LEU A 51 10.38 -2.57 8.31
CA LEU A 51 11.00 -3.81 7.83
C LEU A 51 10.46 -5.00 8.63
N PRO A 52 9.99 -6.07 7.98
CA PRO A 52 9.41 -7.21 8.66
C PRO A 52 10.50 -8.13 9.24
N THR A 53 10.09 -8.98 10.19
CA THR A 53 10.96 -10.03 10.75
C THR A 53 10.93 -11.32 9.95
N ASN A 54 9.99 -11.46 9.01
CA ASN A 54 9.82 -12.65 8.18
C ASN A 54 9.11 -12.30 6.86
N ASP A 55 9.28 -13.16 5.87
CA ASP A 55 8.51 -13.12 4.63
C ASP A 55 7.02 -13.36 4.90
N SER A 56 6.18 -12.87 4.02
CA SER A 56 4.74 -13.10 4.11
C SER A 56 4.12 -13.20 2.73
N LEU A 57 2.96 -13.86 2.63
CA LEU A 57 2.24 -14.03 1.39
C LEU A 57 0.77 -13.73 1.59
N SER A 58 0.16 -13.05 0.63
CA SER A 58 -1.27 -12.71 0.66
C SER A 58 -1.97 -13.02 -0.65
N VAL A 59 -3.28 -13.22 -0.55
CA VAL A 59 -4.23 -13.16 -1.66
C VAL A 59 -4.78 -11.73 -1.71
N THR A 60 -4.74 -11.10 -2.87
CA THR A 60 -5.35 -9.80 -3.10
C THR A 60 -6.80 -10.02 -3.55
N LEU A 61 -7.73 -9.37 -2.85
CA LEU A 61 -9.16 -9.50 -3.14
C LEU A 61 -9.54 -8.71 -4.40
N ASP A 62 -10.71 -9.02 -4.94
CA ASP A 62 -11.23 -8.33 -6.11
C ASP A 62 -11.48 -6.85 -5.81
N GLN A 63 -10.85 -6.00 -6.60
CA GLN A 63 -10.90 -4.54 -6.46
C GLN A 63 -12.26 -3.97 -6.79
N ASP A 64 -13.10 -4.68 -7.56
CA ASP A 64 -14.48 -4.27 -7.84
C ASP A 64 -15.38 -4.48 -6.63
N HIS A 65 -15.03 -5.43 -5.76
CA HIS A 65 -15.79 -5.72 -4.55
C HIS A 65 -15.31 -4.93 -3.33
N LEU A 66 -13.99 -4.94 -3.06
CA LEU A 66 -13.42 -4.31 -1.86
C LEU A 66 -12.19 -3.48 -2.21
N ARG A 67 -12.32 -2.17 -2.09
CA ARG A 67 -11.26 -1.23 -2.42
C ARG A 67 -11.25 0.02 -1.55
N THR A 68 -10.11 0.66 -1.51
CA THR A 68 -9.97 2.07 -1.14
C THR A 68 -9.83 2.88 -2.42
N VAL A 69 -10.56 3.98 -2.54
CA VAL A 69 -10.40 5.01 -3.58
C VAL A 69 -9.70 6.19 -2.95
N THR A 70 -8.63 6.66 -3.56
CA THR A 70 -7.93 7.88 -3.12
C THR A 70 -7.85 8.87 -4.27
N THR A 71 -8.22 10.11 -4.02
CA THR A 71 -8.01 11.25 -4.90
C THR A 71 -6.97 12.18 -4.26
N ALA A 72 -5.95 12.55 -5.01
CA ALA A 72 -4.95 13.54 -4.63
C ALA A 72 -5.00 14.73 -5.58
N ARG A 73 -4.93 15.94 -5.03
CA ARG A 73 -4.88 17.18 -5.78
C ARG A 73 -3.76 18.06 -5.28
N ALA A 74 -2.98 18.64 -6.20
CA ALA A 74 -1.95 19.62 -5.91
C ALA A 74 -2.28 20.96 -6.57
N ASP A 75 -2.07 22.05 -5.86
CA ASP A 75 -2.34 23.40 -6.37
C ASP A 75 -1.43 24.40 -5.65
N ALA A 76 -0.90 25.37 -6.38
CA ALA A 76 -0.06 26.43 -5.80
C ALA A 76 -0.81 27.27 -4.73
N SER A 77 -2.13 27.40 -4.85
CA SER A 77 -2.96 28.10 -3.87
C SER A 77 -3.12 27.36 -2.54
N PHE A 78 -2.74 26.09 -2.46
CA PHE A 78 -2.78 25.32 -1.21
C PHE A 78 -1.60 25.61 -0.28
N GLY A 79 -0.69 26.51 -0.69
CA GLY A 79 0.54 26.88 0.01
C GLY A 79 1.74 26.03 -0.44
N THR A 80 2.93 26.47 -0.02
CA THR A 80 4.19 25.79 -0.38
C THR A 80 4.81 25.12 0.84
N THR A 81 5.55 24.04 0.61
CA THR A 81 6.24 23.31 1.67
C THR A 81 7.44 24.08 2.25
N GLU A 82 7.91 25.16 1.57
CA GLU A 82 9.01 26.00 2.02
C GLU A 82 8.67 26.78 3.29
N ASP A 83 7.39 27.20 3.42
CA ASP A 83 6.98 28.04 4.53
C ASP A 83 6.65 27.25 5.81
N LEU A 84 6.11 26.04 5.71
CA LEU A 84 5.57 25.30 6.87
C LEU A 84 5.78 23.76 6.78
N GLY A 85 6.58 23.26 5.86
CA GLY A 85 6.74 21.82 5.64
C GLY A 85 5.44 21.14 5.19
N SER A 86 5.13 19.95 5.72
CA SER A 86 3.91 19.22 5.38
C SER A 86 2.60 19.81 5.93
N ARG A 87 2.65 20.94 6.67
CA ARG A 87 1.47 21.55 7.32
C ARG A 87 0.40 22.05 6.36
N HIS A 88 0.72 22.23 5.08
CA HIS A 88 -0.25 22.61 4.06
C HIS A 88 -1.04 21.43 3.49
N ASP A 89 -0.61 20.20 3.76
CA ASP A 89 -1.33 19.02 3.34
C ASP A 89 -2.55 18.79 4.21
N LYS A 90 -3.64 18.37 3.58
CA LYS A 90 -4.86 17.96 4.27
C LYS A 90 -5.30 16.59 3.80
N LEU A 91 -5.84 15.81 4.73
CA LEU A 91 -6.37 14.48 4.50
C LEU A 91 -7.81 14.38 4.97
N TRP A 92 -8.66 13.79 4.17
CA TRP A 92 -10.00 13.35 4.54
C TRP A 92 -10.09 11.84 4.38
N LEU A 93 -10.55 11.16 5.44
CA LEU A 93 -10.81 9.72 5.44
C LEU A 93 -12.30 9.49 5.64
N ASN A 94 -12.95 8.85 4.67
CA ASN A 94 -14.40 8.59 4.69
C ASN A 94 -15.22 9.86 5.05
N GLY A 95 -14.88 10.98 4.44
CA GLY A 95 -15.53 12.27 4.63
C GLY A 95 -15.12 13.08 5.88
N SER A 96 -14.29 12.52 6.76
CA SER A 96 -13.81 13.22 7.96
C SER A 96 -12.38 13.74 7.79
N GLU A 97 -12.13 14.99 8.14
CA GLU A 97 -10.79 15.57 8.12
C GLU A 97 -9.92 14.93 9.22
N GLU A 98 -8.75 14.45 8.84
CA GLU A 98 -7.78 13.81 9.72
C GLU A 98 -6.47 14.58 9.75
N SER A 99 -5.87 14.71 10.93
CA SER A 99 -4.60 15.41 11.05
C SER A 99 -3.43 14.54 10.58
N ILE A 100 -2.55 15.12 9.77
CA ILE A 100 -1.29 14.49 9.37
C ILE A 100 -0.30 14.71 10.51
N LYS A 101 0.04 13.61 11.21
CA LYS A 101 0.94 13.67 12.38
C LYS A 101 2.39 13.87 11.92
N PRO A 102 3.10 14.89 12.47
CA PRO A 102 4.53 15.04 12.25
C PRO A 102 5.30 13.78 12.67
N GLY A 103 6.27 13.35 11.87
CA GLY A 103 7.00 12.09 12.07
C GLY A 103 6.14 10.83 11.86
N GLY A 104 4.88 10.99 11.43
CA GLY A 104 3.96 9.89 11.23
C GLY A 104 4.19 9.16 9.90
N ARG A 105 3.57 7.97 9.79
CA ARG A 105 3.72 7.09 8.62
C ARG A 105 3.22 7.73 7.31
N LEU A 106 2.16 8.52 7.37
CA LEU A 106 1.67 9.24 6.19
C LEU A 106 2.68 10.28 5.71
N GLU A 107 3.20 11.09 6.64
CA GLU A 107 4.23 12.07 6.31
C GLU A 107 5.47 11.41 5.71
N ALA A 108 5.92 10.26 6.25
CA ALA A 108 7.04 9.51 5.71
C ALA A 108 6.82 9.08 4.24
N CYS A 109 5.61 8.64 3.88
CA CYS A 109 5.26 8.31 2.50
C CYS A 109 5.26 9.55 1.59
N LEU A 110 4.64 10.64 2.05
CA LEU A 110 4.56 11.88 1.27
C LEU A 110 5.94 12.52 1.06
N THR A 111 6.79 12.50 2.10
CA THR A 111 8.15 13.01 2.02
C THR A 111 8.98 12.28 0.98
N GLU A 112 8.91 10.96 0.94
CA GLU A 112 9.62 10.17 -0.06
C GLU A 112 9.11 10.43 -1.49
N LEU A 113 7.79 10.48 -1.68
CA LEU A 113 7.20 10.80 -2.98
C LEU A 113 7.55 12.21 -3.45
N ARG A 114 7.60 13.20 -2.53
CA ARG A 114 8.04 14.56 -2.82
C ARG A 114 9.51 14.62 -3.21
N ARG A 115 10.36 13.91 -2.49
CA ARG A 115 11.79 13.84 -2.81
C ARG A 115 12.00 13.31 -4.23
N LEU A 116 11.33 12.21 -4.58
CA LEU A 116 11.40 11.63 -5.93
C LEU A 116 10.86 12.58 -7.01
N ARG A 117 9.81 13.34 -6.69
CA ARG A 117 9.29 14.36 -7.59
C ARG A 117 10.24 15.54 -7.74
N ALA A 118 10.85 16.01 -6.66
CA ALA A 118 11.85 17.08 -6.69
C ALA A 118 13.06 16.68 -7.54
N ASP A 119 13.59 15.47 -7.35
CA ASP A 119 14.69 14.93 -8.17
C ASP A 119 14.33 14.94 -9.68
N ARG A 120 13.07 14.74 -10.02
CA ARG A 120 12.59 14.81 -11.40
C ARG A 120 12.50 16.23 -11.91
N GLU A 121 12.00 17.17 -11.08
CA GLU A 121 11.89 18.60 -11.41
C GLU A 121 13.27 19.25 -11.61
N GLU A 122 14.27 18.82 -10.85
CA GLU A 122 15.66 19.26 -11.04
C GLU A 122 16.24 18.83 -12.39
N ARG A 123 15.87 17.64 -12.87
CA ARG A 123 16.33 17.12 -14.18
C ARG A 123 15.56 17.68 -15.37
N ASP A 124 14.33 18.13 -15.13
CA ASP A 124 13.44 18.69 -16.15
C ASP A 124 12.72 19.93 -15.60
N THR A 125 13.34 21.10 -15.81
CA THR A 125 12.85 22.39 -15.33
C THR A 125 11.58 22.87 -16.04
N SER A 126 11.11 22.19 -17.08
CA SER A 126 9.83 22.45 -17.73
C SER A 126 8.64 21.91 -16.94
N LEU A 127 8.89 21.01 -15.98
CA LEU A 127 7.85 20.45 -15.13
C LEU A 127 7.35 21.45 -14.09
N PRO A 128 6.04 21.43 -13.77
CA PRO A 128 5.52 22.24 -12.67
C PRO A 128 6.07 21.76 -11.33
N PRO A 129 6.34 22.67 -10.37
CA PRO A 129 7.00 22.35 -9.10
C PRO A 129 6.01 21.71 -8.09
N LEU A 130 5.39 20.60 -8.47
CA LEU A 130 4.39 19.90 -7.67
C LEU A 130 4.95 19.39 -6.33
N SER A 131 6.26 19.13 -6.26
CA SER A 131 6.94 18.72 -5.02
C SER A 131 6.81 19.76 -3.92
N ARG A 132 6.64 21.03 -4.28
CA ARG A 132 6.56 22.16 -3.34
C ARG A 132 5.13 22.56 -2.98
N TRP A 133 4.13 22.12 -3.75
CA TRP A 133 2.75 22.50 -3.53
C TRP A 133 2.06 21.66 -2.47
N GLY A 134 1.14 22.27 -1.75
CA GLY A 134 0.30 21.55 -0.79
C GLY A 134 -0.61 20.54 -1.47
N LEU A 135 -0.91 19.47 -0.76
CA LEU A 135 -1.78 18.39 -1.21
C LEU A 135 -3.14 18.43 -0.52
N ARG A 136 -4.17 18.03 -1.24
CA ARG A 136 -5.49 17.67 -0.73
C ARG A 136 -5.74 16.21 -1.08
N LEU A 137 -5.90 15.39 -0.04
CA LEU A 137 -6.01 13.94 -0.13
C LEU A 137 -7.39 13.52 0.39
N CYS A 138 -8.21 12.92 -0.46
CA CYS A 138 -9.48 12.31 -0.07
C CYS A 138 -9.38 10.81 -0.28
N SER A 139 -9.64 10.03 0.76
CA SER A 139 -9.56 8.57 0.71
C SER A 139 -10.80 7.94 1.32
N GLU A 140 -11.43 7.03 0.58
CA GLU A 140 -12.68 6.40 0.95
C GLU A 140 -12.60 4.89 0.79
N ASN A 141 -13.11 4.15 1.77
CA ASN A 141 -13.28 2.71 1.70
C ASN A 141 -14.73 2.37 1.37
N ASN A 142 -14.96 1.41 0.48
CA ASN A 142 -16.29 0.85 0.26
C ASN A 142 -16.65 -0.28 1.23
N PHE A 143 -15.89 -0.42 2.32
CA PHE A 143 -16.06 -1.43 3.36
C PHE A 143 -15.81 -0.82 4.76
N PRO A 144 -16.31 -1.44 5.85
CA PRO A 144 -16.13 -0.91 7.20
C PRO A 144 -14.67 -0.82 7.62
N THR A 145 -14.21 0.36 8.02
CA THR A 145 -12.81 0.65 8.35
C THR A 145 -12.28 -0.13 9.55
N ALA A 146 -13.16 -0.56 10.47
CA ALA A 146 -12.79 -1.22 11.71
C ALA A 146 -12.97 -2.75 11.68
N ALA A 147 -13.57 -3.32 10.66
CA ALA A 147 -13.99 -4.73 10.59
C ALA A 147 -12.83 -5.75 10.37
N GLY A 148 -11.59 -5.40 10.68
CA GLY A 148 -10.46 -6.31 10.51
C GLY A 148 -10.00 -6.52 9.06
N LEU A 149 -10.59 -5.82 8.10
CA LEU A 149 -10.36 -5.93 6.64
C LEU A 149 -9.10 -5.23 6.14
N ALA A 150 -8.10 -5.04 7.00
CA ALA A 150 -6.81 -4.44 6.61
C ALA A 150 -6.93 -3.09 5.87
N SER A 151 -7.88 -2.22 6.29
CA SER A 151 -8.12 -0.89 5.69
C SER A 151 -6.85 -0.04 5.56
N SER A 152 -5.89 -0.18 6.47
CA SER A 152 -4.60 0.50 6.36
C SER A 152 -3.75 -0.02 5.20
N ALA A 153 -3.93 -1.27 4.77
CA ALA A 153 -3.17 -1.83 3.65
C ALA A 153 -3.64 -1.22 2.32
N SER A 154 -4.94 -1.30 2.03
CA SER A 154 -5.52 -0.70 0.83
C SER A 154 -5.39 0.82 0.83
N GLY A 155 -5.60 1.49 1.99
CA GLY A 155 -5.50 2.94 2.12
C GLY A 155 -4.12 3.49 1.79
N PHE A 156 -3.06 2.94 2.37
CA PHE A 156 -1.69 3.39 2.06
C PHE A 156 -1.21 2.96 0.67
N ALA A 157 -1.69 1.84 0.14
CA ALA A 157 -1.41 1.47 -1.24
C ALA A 157 -2.08 2.44 -2.23
N ALA A 158 -3.38 2.72 -2.05
CA ALA A 158 -4.11 3.68 -2.88
C ALA A 158 -3.46 5.07 -2.82
N LEU A 159 -3.11 5.54 -1.62
CA LEU A 159 -2.45 6.82 -1.42
C LEU A 159 -1.09 6.90 -2.15
N ALA A 160 -0.23 5.89 -1.96
CA ALA A 160 1.10 5.88 -2.57
C ALA A 160 1.01 5.87 -4.10
N ILE A 161 0.12 5.04 -4.66
CA ILE A 161 -0.11 4.97 -6.11
C ILE A 161 -0.67 6.29 -6.62
N THR A 162 -1.68 6.87 -5.94
CA THR A 162 -2.33 8.11 -6.38
C THR A 162 -1.37 9.30 -6.39
N VAL A 163 -0.56 9.47 -5.34
CA VAL A 163 0.41 10.56 -5.31
C VAL A 163 1.55 10.32 -6.28
N ALA A 164 1.98 9.06 -6.49
CA ALA A 164 2.95 8.73 -7.52
C ALA A 164 2.42 9.05 -8.93
N GLU A 165 1.15 8.77 -9.21
CA GLU A 165 0.49 9.13 -10.46
C GLU A 165 0.42 10.64 -10.64
N LEU A 166 -0.06 11.36 -9.62
CA LEU A 166 -0.12 12.83 -9.60
C LEU A 166 1.25 13.47 -9.90
N TYR A 167 2.32 12.89 -9.37
CA TYR A 167 3.68 13.35 -9.57
C TYR A 167 4.35 12.83 -10.85
N GLY A 168 3.64 12.00 -11.63
CA GLY A 168 4.17 11.36 -12.83
C GLY A 168 5.28 10.35 -12.55
N LEU A 169 5.35 9.83 -11.34
CA LEU A 169 6.37 8.85 -10.93
C LEU A 169 6.04 7.43 -11.38
N SER A 170 4.78 7.13 -11.66
CA SER A 170 4.32 5.80 -12.11
C SER A 170 4.94 5.38 -13.44
N SER A 171 5.42 6.33 -14.25
CA SER A 171 6.09 6.06 -15.52
C SER A 171 7.58 5.69 -15.38
N ILE A 172 8.18 5.97 -14.22
CA ILE A 172 9.63 5.79 -13.97
C ILE A 172 9.94 4.81 -12.82
N LEU A 173 8.97 4.57 -11.94
CA LEU A 173 9.12 3.62 -10.85
C LEU A 173 8.42 2.30 -11.18
N SER A 174 9.09 1.19 -10.91
CA SER A 174 8.44 -0.11 -10.94
C SER A 174 7.41 -0.25 -9.80
N ARG A 175 6.45 -1.16 -9.95
CA ARG A 175 5.49 -1.46 -8.87
C ARG A 175 6.17 -1.94 -7.58
N SER A 176 7.27 -2.67 -7.69
CA SER A 176 8.05 -3.08 -6.52
C SER A 176 8.67 -1.89 -5.80
N GLN A 177 9.14 -0.88 -6.51
CA GLN A 177 9.61 0.38 -5.91
C GLN A 177 8.46 1.15 -5.25
N LEU A 178 7.29 1.24 -5.88
CA LEU A 178 6.09 1.82 -5.25
C LEU A 178 5.65 1.04 -4.01
N SER A 179 5.83 -0.29 -4.00
CA SER A 179 5.52 -1.12 -2.84
C SER A 179 6.38 -0.79 -1.63
N MET A 180 7.65 -0.40 -1.82
CA MET A 180 8.50 0.08 -0.71
C MET A 180 7.95 1.36 -0.08
N ILE A 181 7.45 2.29 -0.89
CA ILE A 181 6.86 3.54 -0.38
C ILE A 181 5.57 3.24 0.38
N ALA A 182 4.66 2.43 -0.18
CA ALA A 182 3.43 2.01 0.47
C ALA A 182 3.70 1.28 1.81
N ARG A 183 4.76 0.45 1.88
CA ARG A 183 5.21 -0.24 3.09
C ARG A 183 5.47 0.73 4.25
N ARG A 184 6.09 1.89 3.99
CA ARG A 184 6.39 2.90 5.03
C ARG A 184 5.12 3.45 5.69
N GLY A 185 4.00 3.43 4.98
CA GLY A 185 2.69 3.76 5.53
C GLY A 185 2.08 2.63 6.33
N SER A 186 2.07 1.44 5.77
CA SER A 186 1.59 0.21 6.42
C SER A 186 2.31 -0.99 5.81
N GLY A 187 2.91 -1.85 6.63
CA GLY A 187 3.69 -2.98 6.13
C GLY A 187 2.94 -3.82 5.10
N SER A 188 1.69 -4.19 5.38
CA SER A 188 0.87 -4.97 4.45
C SER A 188 0.45 -4.20 3.18
N ALA A 189 0.59 -2.87 3.15
CA ALA A 189 0.23 -2.07 1.98
C ALA A 189 1.09 -2.38 0.75
N CYS A 190 2.34 -2.81 0.96
CA CYS A 190 3.21 -3.20 -0.14
C CYS A 190 2.58 -4.28 -1.04
N ARG A 191 1.80 -5.20 -0.47
CA ARG A 191 1.16 -6.26 -1.23
C ARG A 191 -0.11 -5.80 -1.96
N SER A 192 -0.83 -4.79 -1.46
CA SER A 192 -2.00 -4.19 -2.13
C SER A 192 -1.65 -3.34 -3.37
N VAL A 193 -0.36 -3.15 -3.65
CA VAL A 193 0.11 -2.54 -4.91
C VAL A 193 -0.04 -3.49 -6.10
N PHE A 194 -0.23 -4.80 -5.83
CA PHE A 194 -0.37 -5.85 -6.82
C PHE A 194 -1.70 -6.57 -6.70
N GLY A 195 -2.14 -7.20 -7.80
CA GLY A 195 -3.23 -8.17 -7.81
C GLY A 195 -2.74 -9.61 -7.68
N GLY A 196 -3.65 -10.56 -7.45
CA GLY A 196 -3.34 -11.98 -7.38
C GLY A 196 -2.68 -12.41 -6.07
N PHE A 197 -1.69 -13.29 -6.16
CA PHE A 197 -0.92 -13.79 -5.03
C PHE A 197 0.38 -13.02 -4.92
N VAL A 198 0.64 -12.42 -3.77
CA VAL A 198 1.75 -11.49 -3.59
C VAL A 198 2.59 -11.87 -2.38
N ALA A 199 3.87 -12.12 -2.59
CA ALA A 199 4.84 -12.26 -1.51
C ALA A 199 5.43 -10.88 -1.14
N TRP A 200 5.74 -10.71 0.12
CA TRP A 200 6.56 -9.62 0.61
C TRP A 200 7.81 -10.22 1.24
N ASN A 201 8.94 -10.00 0.57
CA ASN A 201 10.24 -10.48 1.01
C ASN A 201 10.74 -9.62 2.18
N MET A 202 11.21 -10.28 3.21
CA MET A 202 11.78 -9.62 4.39
C MET A 202 12.96 -8.74 4.01
N GLY A 203 13.80 -9.21 3.09
CA GLY A 203 15.06 -8.59 2.76
C GLY A 203 16.09 -8.69 3.88
N THR A 204 17.30 -8.30 3.59
CA THR A 204 18.45 -8.32 4.52
C THR A 204 19.13 -6.96 4.67
N ALA A 205 18.93 -6.07 3.70
CA ALA A 205 19.50 -4.74 3.72
C ALA A 205 18.91 -3.87 4.85
N ASP A 206 19.74 -3.13 5.56
CA ASP A 206 19.31 -2.28 6.67
C ASP A 206 18.51 -1.06 6.19
N ASP A 207 18.76 -0.58 4.98
CA ASP A 207 18.00 0.49 4.34
C ASP A 207 16.66 0.01 3.74
N GLY A 208 16.43 -1.30 3.72
CA GLY A 208 15.20 -1.94 3.26
C GLY A 208 14.96 -1.85 1.75
N THR A 209 15.99 -1.60 0.94
CA THR A 209 15.88 -1.52 -0.52
C THR A 209 15.56 -2.87 -1.16
N ASP A 210 15.86 -3.97 -0.50
CA ASP A 210 15.57 -5.35 -0.92
C ASP A 210 14.29 -5.94 -0.29
N SER A 211 13.66 -5.22 0.63
CA SER A 211 12.38 -5.62 1.24
C SER A 211 11.20 -5.18 0.35
N LEU A 212 10.89 -6.01 -0.64
CA LEU A 212 9.97 -5.71 -1.73
C LEU A 212 8.77 -6.65 -1.74
N ALA A 213 7.64 -6.14 -2.21
CA ALA A 213 6.54 -7.00 -2.63
C ALA A 213 6.73 -7.43 -4.08
N VAL A 214 6.51 -8.72 -4.33
CA VAL A 214 6.65 -9.35 -5.65
C VAL A 214 5.45 -10.25 -5.95
N PRO A 215 4.93 -10.27 -7.19
CA PRO A 215 3.86 -11.19 -7.56
C PRO A 215 4.38 -12.63 -7.56
N VAL A 216 3.59 -13.54 -6.99
CA VAL A 216 3.79 -15.00 -7.03
C VAL A 216 2.99 -15.61 -8.17
N ALA A 217 1.72 -15.20 -8.29
CA ALA A 217 0.86 -15.54 -9.41
C ALA A 217 -0.17 -14.40 -9.63
N ASN A 218 -0.59 -14.20 -10.87
CA ASN A 218 -1.60 -13.22 -11.20
C ASN A 218 -3.03 -13.73 -10.88
N ARG A 219 -4.03 -12.87 -11.04
CA ARG A 219 -5.44 -13.19 -10.79
C ARG A 219 -5.94 -14.34 -11.69
N GLU A 220 -5.53 -14.35 -12.93
CA GLU A 220 -5.96 -15.32 -13.96
C GLU A 220 -5.43 -16.72 -13.67
N HIS A 221 -4.37 -16.83 -12.85
CA HIS A 221 -3.81 -18.12 -12.48
C HIS A 221 -4.82 -18.98 -11.69
N TRP A 222 -5.63 -18.39 -10.81
CA TRP A 222 -6.61 -19.14 -10.01
C TRP A 222 -7.92 -18.35 -9.87
N PRO A 223 -8.71 -18.22 -10.94
CA PRO A 223 -9.90 -17.37 -11.00
C PRO A 223 -11.05 -17.85 -10.10
N ASP A 224 -11.09 -19.14 -9.78
CA ASP A 224 -12.17 -19.75 -8.99
C ASP A 224 -11.95 -19.67 -7.48
N LEU A 225 -10.87 -19.03 -7.02
CA LEU A 225 -10.63 -18.86 -5.60
C LEU A 225 -11.49 -17.73 -5.04
N HIS A 226 -12.43 -18.09 -4.16
CA HIS A 226 -13.30 -17.16 -3.48
C HIS A 226 -12.94 -17.04 -2.00
N VAL A 227 -13.13 -15.84 -1.44
CA VAL A 227 -12.96 -15.57 -0.02
C VAL A 227 -14.28 -15.10 0.58
N LEU A 228 -14.78 -15.85 1.56
CA LEU A 228 -15.94 -15.46 2.35
C LEU A 228 -15.47 -14.73 3.61
N ILE A 229 -15.93 -13.49 3.82
CA ILE A 229 -15.59 -12.67 4.96
C ILE A 229 -16.78 -12.65 5.93
N CYS A 230 -16.59 -13.23 7.13
CA CYS A 230 -17.59 -13.20 8.18
C CYS A 230 -17.27 -12.03 9.13
N VAL A 231 -18.07 -10.97 9.10
CA VAL A 231 -17.91 -9.82 9.99
C VAL A 231 -18.70 -10.07 11.28
N VAL A 232 -17.98 -10.37 12.36
CA VAL A 232 -18.58 -10.64 13.70
C VAL A 232 -18.71 -9.35 14.52
N ASN A 233 -17.79 -8.40 14.33
CA ASN A 233 -17.77 -7.13 15.05
C ASN A 233 -17.14 -6.05 14.17
N ASP A 234 -17.73 -4.87 14.11
CA ASP A 234 -17.28 -3.68 13.40
C ASP A 234 -16.61 -2.64 14.32
N GLY A 235 -16.51 -2.93 15.63
CA GLY A 235 -15.89 -2.05 16.62
C GLY A 235 -14.37 -1.92 16.49
N LYS A 236 -13.82 -0.81 16.96
CA LYS A 236 -12.37 -0.56 16.98
C LYS A 236 -11.65 -1.56 17.89
N LYS A 237 -10.49 -2.08 17.46
CA LYS A 237 -9.62 -2.96 18.26
C LYS A 237 -9.06 -2.21 19.47
N GLY A 238 -9.08 -2.82 20.65
CA GLY A 238 -8.53 -2.25 21.89
C GLY A 238 -7.01 -2.10 21.87
N THR A 239 -6.29 -3.01 21.19
CA THR A 239 -4.82 -2.97 21.03
C THR A 239 -4.44 -2.81 19.56
N SER A 240 -3.53 -1.87 19.29
CA SER A 240 -3.03 -1.70 17.92
C SER A 240 -2.17 -2.88 17.48
N SER A 241 -2.24 -3.26 16.21
CA SER A 241 -1.39 -4.32 15.65
C SER A 241 0.11 -4.00 15.82
N THR A 242 0.50 -2.73 15.76
CA THR A 242 1.90 -2.33 15.97
C THR A 242 2.38 -2.62 17.38
N SER A 243 1.60 -2.28 18.41
CA SER A 243 1.96 -2.54 19.80
C SER A 243 2.01 -4.05 20.09
N GLY A 244 1.02 -4.82 19.58
CA GLY A 244 1.01 -6.28 19.73
C GLY A 244 2.21 -6.95 19.08
N MET A 245 2.58 -6.54 17.85
CA MET A 245 3.75 -7.03 17.15
C MET A 245 5.04 -6.76 17.91
N GLN A 246 5.23 -5.52 18.38
CA GLN A 246 6.45 -5.12 19.11
C GLN A 246 6.64 -5.97 20.37
N LYS A 247 5.61 -6.06 21.20
CA LYS A 247 5.64 -6.88 22.41
C LYS A 247 5.95 -8.34 22.13
N THR A 248 5.36 -8.91 21.07
CA THR A 248 5.59 -10.32 20.71
C THR A 248 7.03 -10.55 20.23
N VAL A 249 7.61 -9.63 19.46
CA VAL A 249 9.02 -9.71 19.02
C VAL A 249 9.96 -9.74 20.21
N GLU A 250 9.69 -8.91 21.21
CA GLU A 250 10.54 -8.76 22.41
C GLU A 250 10.43 -9.94 23.37
N THR A 251 9.25 -10.57 23.47
CA THR A 251 8.96 -11.50 24.58
C THR A 251 8.69 -12.94 24.18
N SER A 252 8.47 -13.25 22.88
CA SER A 252 8.01 -14.58 22.46
C SER A 252 9.11 -15.44 21.82
N PRO A 253 9.63 -16.48 22.51
CA PRO A 253 10.52 -17.44 21.91
C PRO A 253 9.88 -18.22 20.74
N LEU A 254 8.56 -18.42 20.80
CA LEU A 254 7.80 -19.09 19.73
C LEU A 254 7.82 -18.28 18.44
N LEU A 255 7.76 -16.93 18.56
CA LEU A 255 7.90 -16.09 17.37
C LEU A 255 9.29 -16.19 16.77
N GLN A 256 10.35 -16.25 17.59
CA GLN A 256 11.72 -16.41 17.11
C GLN A 256 11.90 -17.77 16.38
N HIS A 257 11.30 -18.83 16.90
CA HIS A 257 11.28 -20.14 16.23
C HIS A 257 10.50 -20.07 14.90
N ARG A 258 9.32 -19.43 14.91
CA ARG A 258 8.50 -19.23 13.72
C ARG A 258 9.28 -18.53 12.60
N ILE A 259 9.95 -17.43 12.92
CA ILE A 259 10.71 -16.64 11.97
C ILE A 259 11.80 -17.48 11.28
N ARG A 260 12.57 -18.27 12.07
CA ARG A 260 13.75 -18.97 11.58
C ARG A 260 13.43 -20.29 10.87
N HIS A 261 12.41 -21.00 11.32
CA HIS A 261 12.20 -22.40 10.94
C HIS A 261 10.85 -22.61 10.25
N VAL A 262 9.79 -21.97 10.72
CA VAL A 262 8.42 -22.26 10.26
C VAL A 262 8.09 -21.49 8.99
N VAL A 263 8.35 -20.18 8.96
CA VAL A 263 7.96 -19.33 7.82
C VAL A 263 8.65 -19.72 6.52
N PRO A 264 9.98 -19.98 6.48
CA PRO A 264 10.63 -20.38 5.22
C PRO A 264 10.02 -21.64 4.59
N GLU A 265 9.71 -22.64 5.41
CA GLU A 265 9.07 -23.88 4.94
C GLU A 265 7.64 -23.62 4.46
N ARG A 266 6.85 -22.83 5.20
CA ARG A 266 5.48 -22.49 4.81
C ARG A 266 5.40 -21.64 3.57
N MET A 267 6.33 -20.69 3.38
CA MET A 267 6.43 -19.89 2.15
C MET A 267 6.64 -20.80 0.93
N ARG A 268 7.55 -21.77 1.03
CA ARG A 268 7.79 -22.74 -0.04
C ARG A 268 6.54 -23.59 -0.32
N ALA A 269 5.98 -24.23 0.70
CA ALA A 269 4.79 -25.07 0.56
C ALA A 269 3.58 -24.29 0.02
N MET A 270 3.39 -23.04 0.46
CA MET A 270 2.31 -22.19 -0.05
C MET A 270 2.50 -21.82 -1.52
N THR A 271 3.74 -21.49 -1.92
CA THR A 271 4.05 -21.17 -3.31
C THR A 271 3.81 -22.37 -4.23
N GLU A 272 4.21 -23.58 -3.78
CA GLU A 272 3.95 -24.84 -4.49
C GLU A 272 2.44 -25.11 -4.61
N ALA A 273 1.68 -24.94 -3.53
CA ALA A 273 0.23 -25.13 -3.52
C ALA A 273 -0.48 -24.16 -4.48
N ILE A 274 -0.07 -22.89 -4.52
CA ILE A 274 -0.58 -21.89 -5.45
C ILE A 274 -0.24 -22.30 -6.88
N ALA A 275 1.01 -22.66 -7.18
CA ALA A 275 1.43 -23.05 -8.52
C ALA A 275 0.64 -24.27 -9.05
N ALA A 276 0.38 -25.24 -8.19
CA ALA A 276 -0.40 -26.44 -8.50
C ALA A 276 -1.92 -26.24 -8.45
N ARG A 277 -2.42 -25.09 -7.95
CA ARG A 277 -3.84 -24.87 -7.63
C ARG A 277 -4.41 -25.94 -6.69
N ASP A 278 -3.56 -26.46 -5.79
CA ASP A 278 -3.98 -27.45 -4.79
C ASP A 278 -4.63 -26.73 -3.59
N PHE A 279 -5.97 -26.64 -3.62
CA PHE A 279 -6.73 -26.03 -2.54
C PHE A 279 -6.54 -26.74 -1.20
N GLY A 280 -6.39 -28.06 -1.19
CA GLY A 280 -6.18 -28.83 0.03
C GLY A 280 -4.85 -28.47 0.71
N ALA A 281 -3.76 -28.39 -0.05
CA ALA A 281 -2.47 -27.93 0.45
C ALA A 281 -2.52 -26.46 0.88
N PHE A 282 -3.10 -25.58 0.05
CA PHE A 282 -3.28 -24.16 0.36
C PHE A 282 -4.03 -23.95 1.69
N ALA A 283 -5.15 -24.66 1.88
CA ALA A 283 -5.94 -24.55 3.10
C ALA A 283 -5.18 -25.05 4.33
N ARG A 284 -4.51 -26.22 4.24
CA ARG A 284 -3.71 -26.75 5.35
C ARG A 284 -2.61 -25.78 5.78
N VAL A 285 -1.85 -25.21 4.83
CA VAL A 285 -0.79 -24.26 5.16
C VAL A 285 -1.36 -22.96 5.74
N THR A 286 -2.46 -22.44 5.18
CA THR A 286 -3.14 -21.24 5.70
C THR A 286 -3.61 -21.43 7.15
N MET A 287 -4.27 -22.56 7.45
CA MET A 287 -4.73 -22.87 8.81
C MET A 287 -3.56 -23.07 9.78
N ALA A 288 -2.49 -23.73 9.33
CA ALA A 288 -1.32 -23.93 10.17
C ALA A 288 -0.59 -22.60 10.49
N ASP A 289 -0.67 -21.60 9.63
CA ASP A 289 -0.02 -20.29 9.83
C ASP A 289 -0.89 -19.29 10.60
N SER A 290 -2.17 -19.57 10.76
CA SER A 290 -3.12 -18.72 11.51
C SER A 290 -3.11 -19.05 12.99
#